data_d4709543eff3a6b1ba91a0e58d389906
#
_entry.id   d4709543eff3a6b1ba91a0e58d389906
#
_cell.length_a   1.000
_cell.length_b   1.000
_cell.length_c   1.000
_cell.angle_alpha   90.00
_cell.angle_beta   90.00
_cell.angle_gamma   90.00
#
_symmetry.space_group_name_H-M   'P 1'
#
loop_
_entity.id
_entity.type
_entity.pdbx_description
1 polymer ?
#
loop_
_entity_poly.entity_id
_entity_poly.type
_entity_poly.pdbx_seq_one_letter_code
_entity_poly.pdbx_strand_id
1 'polypeptide(L)'
;MDKRAIGAEDGRLLDAIVQTNGPTKGAKFLDEFTRLSIGACTSLGFTTGIDDEDLSAENLAKIEEHNAKARAEVRAELDNFGKDGRGYEARPGRTPKETLEENIMVILDKGKQAAGDVAKEALNYSGNSNAAVGMAISGARGSMDNLTMMAGSIGQAKVRGAR
;
A
#
# COMPACT_ATOMS: atom_id res chain seq x y z
N MET A 1 -3.86 7.21 -19.19
CA MET A 1 -3.44 8.43 -18.49
C MET A 1 -3.48 8.13 -17.00
N ASP A 2 -2.45 8.52 -16.28
CA ASP A 2 -2.30 8.26 -14.86
C ASP A 2 -2.10 9.57 -14.08
N LYS A 3 -1.97 9.47 -12.76
CA LYS A 3 -1.77 10.61 -11.85
C LYS A 3 -0.50 11.44 -12.14
N ARG A 4 0.48 10.90 -12.88
CA ARG A 4 1.68 11.63 -13.28
C ARG A 4 1.43 12.50 -14.50
N ALA A 5 0.51 12.09 -15.37
CA ALA A 5 0.17 12.85 -16.56
C ALA A 5 -0.73 14.06 -16.26
N ILE A 6 -1.81 13.83 -15.50
CA ILE A 6 -2.86 14.85 -15.25
C ILE A 6 -3.13 15.05 -13.76
N GLY A 7 -2.73 14.09 -12.92
CA GLY A 7 -3.05 14.09 -11.49
C GLY A 7 -2.20 15.02 -10.64
N ALA A 8 -2.38 14.89 -9.33
CA ALA A 8 -1.80 15.78 -8.32
C ALA A 8 -0.27 15.63 -8.12
N GLU A 9 0.37 14.58 -8.68
CA GLU A 9 1.81 14.39 -8.46
C GLU A 9 2.64 15.33 -9.33
N ASP A 10 2.66 15.13 -10.64
CA ASP A 10 3.54 15.89 -11.55
C ASP A 10 2.76 16.75 -12.55
N GLY A 11 1.56 16.31 -12.97
CA GLY A 11 0.74 17.02 -13.95
C GLY A 11 1.42 17.34 -15.27
N ARG A 12 2.38 16.52 -15.70
CA ARG A 12 3.30 16.81 -16.83
C ARG A 12 2.58 17.20 -18.13
N LEU A 13 1.47 16.53 -18.43
CA LEU A 13 0.72 16.83 -19.64
C LEU A 13 0.01 18.17 -19.53
N LEU A 14 -0.61 18.45 -18.39
CA LEU A 14 -1.28 19.73 -18.16
C LEU A 14 -0.29 20.88 -18.15
N ASP A 15 0.86 20.70 -17.48
CA ASP A 15 1.92 21.70 -17.48
C ASP A 15 2.42 22.00 -18.90
N ALA A 16 2.72 20.98 -19.69
CA ALA A 16 3.14 21.13 -21.09
C ALA A 16 2.09 21.88 -21.93
N ILE A 17 0.81 21.59 -21.75
CA ILE A 17 -0.28 22.29 -22.46
C ILE A 17 -0.33 23.77 -22.06
N VAL A 18 -0.22 24.05 -20.76
CA VAL A 18 -0.27 25.44 -20.25
C VAL A 18 0.95 26.22 -20.71
N GLN A 19 2.14 25.64 -20.63
CA GLN A 19 3.39 26.27 -21.08
C GLN A 19 3.38 26.59 -22.57
N THR A 20 2.86 25.68 -23.39
CA THR A 20 2.88 25.82 -24.84
C THR A 20 1.72 26.68 -25.37
N ASN A 21 0.55 26.57 -24.75
CA ASN A 21 -0.70 27.12 -25.32
C ASN A 21 -1.41 28.15 -24.42
N GLY A 22 -0.88 28.38 -23.24
CA GLY A 22 -1.44 29.30 -22.25
C GLY A 22 -2.56 28.71 -21.38
N PRO A 23 -2.90 29.40 -20.28
CA PRO A 23 -3.81 28.90 -19.25
C PRO A 23 -5.25 28.71 -19.75
N THR A 24 -5.72 29.53 -20.67
CA THR A 24 -7.08 29.40 -21.23
C THR A 24 -7.28 28.08 -21.99
N LYS A 25 -6.28 27.65 -22.75
CA LYS A 25 -6.33 26.34 -23.44
C LYS A 25 -6.16 25.19 -22.47
N GLY A 26 -5.37 25.37 -21.41
CA GLY A 26 -5.26 24.40 -20.32
C GLY A 26 -6.61 24.18 -19.62
N ALA A 27 -7.34 25.24 -19.30
CA ALA A 27 -8.68 25.16 -18.71
C ALA A 27 -9.66 24.42 -19.63
N LYS A 28 -9.67 24.79 -20.93
CA LYS A 28 -10.52 24.11 -21.92
C LYS A 28 -10.19 22.63 -22.04
N PHE A 29 -8.91 22.27 -22.04
CA PHE A 29 -8.48 20.87 -22.04
C PHE A 29 -9.03 20.10 -20.83
N LEU A 30 -8.97 20.67 -19.64
CA LEU A 30 -9.51 20.03 -18.42
C LEU A 30 -11.03 19.84 -18.51
N ASP A 31 -11.77 20.83 -19.00
CA ASP A 31 -13.22 20.72 -19.18
C ASP A 31 -13.59 19.60 -20.16
N GLU A 32 -12.94 19.56 -21.32
CA GLU A 32 -13.19 18.54 -22.35
C GLU A 32 -12.78 17.14 -21.86
N PHE A 33 -11.63 17.03 -21.17
CA PHE A 33 -11.17 15.77 -20.60
C PHE A 33 -12.12 15.26 -19.50
N THR A 34 -12.62 16.15 -18.66
CA THR A 34 -13.60 15.79 -17.61
C THR A 34 -14.90 15.28 -18.24
N ARG A 35 -15.42 15.95 -19.28
CA ARG A 35 -16.62 15.48 -19.99
C ARG A 35 -16.41 14.12 -20.65
N LEU A 36 -15.25 13.92 -21.27
CA LEU A 36 -14.90 12.62 -21.87
C LEU A 36 -14.84 11.51 -20.79
N SER A 37 -14.21 11.79 -19.65
CA SER A 37 -14.09 10.84 -18.54
C SER A 37 -15.45 10.48 -17.95
N ILE A 38 -16.33 11.47 -17.76
CA ILE A 38 -17.71 11.22 -17.28
C ILE A 38 -18.47 10.38 -18.31
N GLY A 39 -18.38 10.70 -19.60
CA GLY A 39 -19.03 9.94 -20.65
C GLY A 39 -18.53 8.49 -20.71
N ALA A 40 -17.22 8.28 -20.59
CA ALA A 40 -16.63 6.95 -20.54
C ALA A 40 -17.12 6.15 -19.33
N CYS A 41 -17.08 6.73 -18.13
CA CYS A 41 -17.57 6.08 -16.91
C CYS A 41 -19.07 5.73 -16.99
N THR A 42 -19.87 6.61 -17.59
CA THR A 42 -21.31 6.37 -17.76
C THR A 42 -21.56 5.23 -18.75
N SER A 43 -20.78 5.13 -19.82
CA SER A 43 -20.97 4.12 -20.87
C SER A 43 -20.43 2.75 -20.48
N LEU A 44 -19.28 2.70 -19.80
CA LEU A 44 -18.63 1.44 -19.41
C LEU A 44 -19.18 0.90 -18.09
N GLY A 45 -19.72 1.76 -17.24
CA GLY A 45 -19.98 1.46 -15.85
C GLY A 45 -18.69 1.37 -15.04
N PHE A 46 -18.81 1.51 -13.74
CA PHE A 46 -17.69 1.33 -12.81
C PHE A 46 -18.23 0.93 -11.44
N THR A 47 -17.72 -0.16 -10.92
CA THR A 47 -18.07 -0.63 -9.57
C THR A 47 -16.89 -1.36 -8.97
N THR A 48 -16.81 -1.38 -7.64
CA THR A 48 -15.91 -2.23 -6.87
C THR A 48 -16.73 -3.15 -6.01
N GLY A 49 -16.41 -4.44 -6.03
CA GLY A 49 -17.01 -5.46 -5.20
C GLY A 49 -16.01 -5.99 -4.16
N ILE A 50 -16.50 -6.77 -3.22
CA ILE A 50 -15.65 -7.50 -2.26
C ILE A 50 -14.76 -8.50 -3.01
N ASP A 51 -15.25 -9.06 -4.08
CA ASP A 51 -14.53 -10.02 -4.96
C ASP A 51 -13.25 -9.41 -5.56
N ASP A 52 -13.19 -8.07 -5.71
CA ASP A 52 -11.99 -7.38 -6.19
C ASP A 52 -10.81 -7.45 -5.20
N GLU A 53 -11.10 -7.78 -3.95
CA GLU A 53 -10.12 -7.90 -2.86
C GLU A 53 -9.89 -9.37 -2.45
N ASP A 54 -10.66 -10.32 -3.00
CA ASP A 54 -10.53 -11.72 -2.67
C ASP A 54 -9.23 -12.31 -3.25
N LEU A 55 -8.51 -13.01 -2.39
CA LEU A 55 -7.30 -13.72 -2.74
C LEU A 55 -7.57 -15.24 -2.84
N SER A 56 -6.83 -15.92 -3.70
CA SER A 56 -6.87 -17.37 -3.77
C SER A 56 -6.43 -18.00 -2.44
N ALA A 57 -6.95 -19.19 -2.14
CA ALA A 57 -6.57 -19.95 -0.95
C ALA A 57 -5.04 -20.17 -0.84
N GLU A 58 -4.36 -20.33 -1.99
CA GLU A 58 -2.90 -20.45 -2.04
C GLU A 58 -2.20 -19.16 -1.57
N ASN A 59 -2.67 -17.99 -2.03
CA ASN A 59 -2.08 -16.72 -1.63
C ASN A 59 -2.37 -16.40 -0.15
N LEU A 60 -3.57 -16.72 0.34
CA LEU A 60 -3.90 -16.62 1.76
C LEU A 60 -3.02 -17.50 2.62
N ALA A 61 -2.71 -18.74 2.18
CA ALA A 61 -1.79 -19.63 2.89
C ALA A 61 -0.36 -19.05 2.94
N LYS A 62 0.13 -18.46 1.85
CA LYS A 62 1.45 -17.78 1.83
C LYS A 62 1.49 -16.59 2.79
N ILE A 63 0.42 -15.80 2.83
CA ILE A 63 0.30 -14.66 3.76
C ILE A 63 0.34 -15.15 5.22
N GLU A 64 -0.39 -16.24 5.53
CA GLU A 64 -0.39 -16.80 6.88
C GLU A 64 0.97 -17.41 7.25
N GLU A 65 1.70 -17.98 6.30
CA GLU A 65 3.08 -18.45 6.51
C GLU A 65 4.01 -17.28 6.89
N HIS A 66 3.94 -16.15 6.17
CA HIS A 66 4.70 -14.94 6.51
C HIS A 66 4.34 -14.39 7.89
N ASN A 67 3.06 -14.36 8.22
CA ASN A 67 2.57 -13.93 9.53
C ASN A 67 3.03 -14.88 10.66
N ALA A 68 2.99 -16.18 10.42
CA ALA A 68 3.47 -17.19 11.37
C ALA A 68 4.97 -17.08 11.62
N LYS A 69 5.74 -16.84 10.56
CA LYS A 69 7.18 -16.60 10.63
C LYS A 69 7.50 -15.34 11.46
N ALA A 70 6.82 -14.23 11.18
CA ALA A 70 7.01 -13.01 11.95
C ALA A 70 6.66 -13.20 13.44
N ARG A 71 5.56 -13.93 13.74
CA ARG A 71 5.20 -14.28 15.12
C ARG A 71 6.26 -15.15 15.82
N ALA A 72 6.87 -16.09 15.09
CA ALA A 72 7.94 -16.93 15.62
C ALA A 72 9.21 -16.11 15.92
N GLU A 73 9.59 -15.21 15.02
CA GLU A 73 10.74 -14.32 15.20
C GLU A 73 10.54 -13.37 16.39
N VAL A 74 9.34 -12.82 16.58
CA VAL A 74 9.02 -11.99 17.76
C VAL A 74 9.10 -12.80 19.05
N ARG A 75 8.62 -14.06 19.06
CA ARG A 75 8.74 -14.92 20.23
C ARG A 75 10.20 -15.21 20.58
N ALA A 76 11.00 -15.53 19.59
CA ALA A 76 12.44 -15.75 19.75
C ALA A 76 13.14 -14.50 20.33
N GLU A 77 12.76 -13.31 19.87
CA GLU A 77 13.31 -12.05 20.39
C GLU A 77 12.89 -11.78 21.84
N LEU A 78 11.65 -12.10 22.19
CA LEU A 78 11.16 -12.03 23.59
C LEU A 78 11.85 -13.03 24.50
N ASP A 79 12.08 -14.24 24.02
CA ASP A 79 12.80 -15.28 24.77
C ASP A 79 14.26 -14.86 24.99
N ASN A 80 14.90 -14.26 23.99
CA ASN A 80 16.25 -13.71 24.08
C ASN A 80 16.33 -12.54 25.10
N PHE A 81 15.31 -11.69 25.16
CA PHE A 81 15.22 -10.63 26.14
C PHE A 81 15.06 -11.16 27.57
N GLY A 82 14.36 -12.29 27.74
CA GLY A 82 14.08 -12.88 29.03
C GLY A 82 13.21 -12.02 29.96
N LYS A 83 13.21 -12.32 31.25
CA LYS A 83 12.32 -11.63 32.22
C LYS A 83 12.70 -10.18 32.49
N ASP A 84 14.00 -9.87 32.53
CA ASP A 84 14.51 -8.58 33.03
C ASP A 84 15.40 -7.85 32.02
N GLY A 85 15.61 -8.39 30.85
CA GLY A 85 16.54 -7.83 29.83
C GLY A 85 18.00 -7.86 30.25
N ARG A 86 18.35 -8.66 31.28
CA ARG A 86 19.75 -8.80 31.72
C ARG A 86 20.55 -9.57 30.69
N GLY A 87 21.60 -8.92 30.18
CA GLY A 87 22.44 -9.51 29.15
C GLY A 87 21.94 -9.26 27.71
N TYR A 88 20.80 -8.58 27.54
CA TYR A 88 20.33 -8.17 26.23
C TYR A 88 21.18 -6.99 25.72
N GLU A 89 21.74 -7.13 24.53
CA GLU A 89 22.63 -6.12 23.93
C GLU A 89 21.80 -4.92 23.44
N ALA A 90 21.91 -3.81 24.17
CA ALA A 90 21.20 -2.58 23.81
C ALA A 90 21.93 -1.82 22.70
N ARG A 91 21.19 -1.20 21.81
CA ARG A 91 21.75 -0.28 20.79
C ARG A 91 22.35 0.95 21.44
N PRO A 92 23.40 1.54 20.87
CA PRO A 92 24.01 2.76 21.40
C PRO A 92 22.97 3.88 21.63
N GLY A 93 22.93 4.42 22.85
CA GLY A 93 22.01 5.49 23.23
C GLY A 93 20.58 5.05 23.56
N ARG A 94 20.33 3.74 23.66
CA ARG A 94 19.00 3.19 23.98
C ARG A 94 19.06 2.26 25.19
N THR A 95 17.93 2.12 25.86
CA THR A 95 17.76 1.11 26.89
C THR A 95 17.48 -0.28 26.25
N PRO A 96 17.72 -1.39 26.99
CA PRO A 96 17.38 -2.74 26.50
C PRO A 96 15.92 -2.87 26.06
N LYS A 97 14.99 -2.24 26.79
CA LYS A 97 13.54 -2.26 26.45
C LYS A 97 13.25 -1.50 25.16
N GLU A 98 13.83 -0.33 24.96
CA GLU A 98 13.68 0.45 23.72
C GLU A 98 14.26 -0.31 22.53
N THR A 99 15.38 -0.98 22.71
CA THR A 99 15.99 -1.80 21.66
C THR A 99 15.10 -2.99 21.30
N LEU A 100 14.52 -3.67 22.30
CA LEU A 100 13.57 -4.74 22.08
C LEU A 100 12.35 -4.26 21.28
N GLU A 101 11.74 -3.14 21.67
CA GLU A 101 10.58 -2.58 20.96
C GLU A 101 10.92 -2.25 19.51
N GLU A 102 12.08 -1.67 19.25
CA GLU A 102 12.54 -1.39 17.89
C GLU A 102 12.73 -2.68 17.07
N ASN A 103 13.36 -3.69 17.66
CA ASN A 103 13.58 -4.98 16.98
C ASN A 103 12.25 -5.65 16.64
N ILE A 104 11.31 -5.68 17.59
CA ILE A 104 9.95 -6.22 17.36
C ILE A 104 9.27 -5.45 16.23
N MET A 105 9.34 -4.12 16.23
CA MET A 105 8.73 -3.31 15.18
C MET A 105 9.34 -3.59 13.80
N VAL A 106 10.65 -3.78 13.71
CA VAL A 106 11.33 -4.15 12.46
C VAL A 106 10.88 -5.52 11.97
N ILE A 107 10.75 -6.51 12.85
CA ILE A 107 10.27 -7.85 12.50
C ILE A 107 8.84 -7.79 11.96
N LEU A 108 7.95 -7.09 12.67
CA LEU A 108 6.54 -6.95 12.28
C LEU A 108 6.37 -6.17 10.97
N ASP A 109 7.19 -5.14 10.73
CA ASP A 109 7.19 -4.41 9.46
C ASP A 109 7.62 -5.29 8.29
N LYS A 110 8.67 -6.09 8.47
CA LYS A 110 9.10 -7.06 7.44
C LYS A 110 8.01 -8.08 7.14
N GLY A 111 7.34 -8.62 8.17
CA GLY A 111 6.21 -9.53 8.01
C GLY A 111 5.05 -8.87 7.24
N LYS A 112 4.70 -7.64 7.59
CA LYS A 112 3.68 -6.86 6.88
C LYS A 112 4.04 -6.64 5.41
N GLN A 113 5.29 -6.25 5.12
CA GLN A 113 5.74 -6.03 3.75
C GLN A 113 5.68 -7.31 2.94
N ALA A 114 6.19 -8.43 3.46
CA ALA A 114 6.16 -9.72 2.77
C ALA A 114 4.73 -10.19 2.47
N ALA A 115 3.82 -10.08 3.43
CA ALA A 115 2.39 -10.36 3.23
C ALA A 115 1.75 -9.42 2.22
N GLY A 116 2.10 -8.13 2.26
CA GLY A 116 1.64 -7.12 1.32
C GLY A 116 2.11 -7.36 -0.12
N ASP A 117 3.35 -7.81 -0.30
CA ASP A 117 3.90 -8.12 -1.62
C ASP A 117 3.17 -9.30 -2.27
N VAL A 118 2.83 -10.36 -1.50
CA VAL A 118 2.00 -11.47 -1.99
C VAL A 118 0.62 -10.98 -2.43
N ALA A 119 -0.05 -10.17 -1.60
CA ALA A 119 -1.35 -9.61 -1.93
C ALA A 119 -1.29 -8.69 -3.16
N LYS A 120 -0.27 -7.85 -3.26
CA LYS A 120 -0.06 -6.94 -4.39
C LYS A 120 0.17 -7.70 -5.70
N GLU A 121 0.98 -8.74 -5.67
CA GLU A 121 1.22 -9.60 -6.85
C GLU A 121 -0.06 -10.29 -7.29
N ALA A 122 -0.81 -10.86 -6.34
CA ALA A 122 -2.07 -11.54 -6.61
C ALA A 122 -3.14 -10.59 -7.20
N LEU A 123 -3.28 -9.39 -6.64
CA LEU A 123 -4.23 -8.38 -7.13
C LEU A 123 -3.84 -7.85 -8.52
N ASN A 124 -2.56 -7.59 -8.76
CA ASN A 124 -2.08 -7.14 -10.06
C ASN A 124 -2.29 -8.19 -11.16
N TYR A 125 -2.25 -9.47 -10.82
CA TYR A 125 -2.47 -10.56 -11.78
C TYR A 125 -3.92 -10.63 -12.28
N SER A 126 -4.88 -10.10 -11.54
CA SER A 126 -6.28 -10.07 -11.97
C SER A 126 -6.55 -9.16 -13.19
N GLY A 127 -5.53 -8.41 -13.64
CA GLY A 127 -5.55 -7.64 -14.86
C GLY A 127 -6.51 -6.44 -14.83
N ASN A 128 -6.95 -6.01 -16.03
CA ASN A 128 -7.87 -4.86 -16.19
C ASN A 128 -9.29 -5.10 -15.68
N SER A 129 -9.61 -6.29 -15.18
CA SER A 129 -10.92 -6.62 -14.63
C SER A 129 -11.13 -6.12 -13.20
N ASN A 130 -10.04 -5.84 -12.46
CA ASN A 130 -10.14 -5.36 -11.08
C ASN A 130 -10.24 -3.83 -11.03
N ALA A 131 -11.44 -3.34 -10.76
CA ALA A 131 -11.74 -1.91 -10.71
C ALA A 131 -11.01 -1.19 -9.56
N ALA A 132 -10.84 -1.84 -8.40
CA ALA A 132 -10.12 -1.29 -7.25
C ALA A 132 -8.63 -1.08 -7.56
N VAL A 133 -7.99 -2.05 -8.22
CA VAL A 133 -6.61 -1.93 -8.73
C VAL A 133 -6.50 -0.82 -9.77
N GLY A 134 -7.46 -0.74 -10.69
CA GLY A 134 -7.53 0.33 -11.70
C GLY A 134 -7.57 1.73 -11.06
N MET A 135 -8.37 1.91 -10.01
CA MET A 135 -8.43 3.17 -9.26
C MET A 135 -7.11 3.50 -8.57
N ALA A 136 -6.48 2.53 -7.93
CA ALA A 136 -5.23 2.74 -7.21
C ALA A 136 -4.07 3.07 -8.17
N ILE A 137 -3.97 2.38 -9.31
CA ILE A 137 -2.92 2.61 -10.31
C ILE A 137 -3.11 3.95 -11.03
N SER A 138 -4.34 4.28 -11.43
CA SER A 138 -4.63 5.55 -12.08
C SER A 138 -4.47 6.74 -11.14
N GLY A 139 -4.52 6.51 -9.83
CA GLY A 139 -4.49 7.55 -8.80
C GLY A 139 -5.82 8.25 -8.61
N ALA A 140 -6.91 7.68 -9.10
CA ALA A 140 -8.25 8.22 -8.92
C ALA A 140 -8.66 8.21 -7.45
N ARG A 141 -8.45 7.07 -6.77
CA ARG A 141 -8.71 6.93 -5.34
C ARG A 141 -7.97 5.74 -4.75
N GLY A 142 -7.54 5.87 -3.49
CA GLY A 142 -6.83 4.83 -2.78
C GLY A 142 -5.36 4.68 -3.24
N SER A 143 -4.73 3.66 -2.71
CA SER A 143 -3.38 3.25 -3.10
C SER A 143 -3.29 1.72 -3.12
N MET A 144 -2.27 1.17 -3.80
CA MET A 144 -2.02 -0.27 -3.73
C MET A 144 -1.77 -0.74 -2.30
N ASP A 145 -1.16 0.09 -1.44
CA ASP A 145 -0.94 -0.25 -0.03
C ASP A 145 -2.26 -0.41 0.74
N ASN A 146 -3.27 0.42 0.43
CA ASN A 146 -4.60 0.27 1.03
C ASN A 146 -5.26 -1.05 0.61
N LEU A 147 -5.19 -1.40 -0.68
CA LEU A 147 -5.74 -2.66 -1.19
C LEU A 147 -5.01 -3.87 -0.60
N THR A 148 -3.69 -3.83 -0.51
CA THR A 148 -2.92 -4.93 0.07
C THR A 148 -3.17 -5.08 1.57
N MET A 149 -3.47 -4.00 2.29
CA MET A 149 -3.88 -4.08 3.69
C MET A 149 -5.28 -4.67 3.87
N MET A 150 -6.21 -4.40 2.95
CA MET A 150 -7.57 -4.98 2.99
C MET A 150 -7.56 -6.46 2.58
N ALA A 151 -6.93 -6.79 1.47
CA ALA A 151 -6.88 -8.15 0.94
C ALA A 151 -5.93 -9.08 1.72
N GLY A 152 -4.85 -8.56 2.28
CA GLY A 152 -3.80 -9.32 2.95
C GLY A 152 -3.77 -9.13 4.45
N SER A 153 -2.90 -8.27 4.93
CA SER A 153 -2.70 -8.04 6.36
C SER A 153 -2.42 -6.56 6.65
N ILE A 154 -3.15 -6.00 7.61
CA ILE A 154 -2.92 -4.64 8.11
C ILE A 154 -1.56 -4.55 8.83
N GLY A 155 -1.13 -5.63 9.47
CA GLY A 155 0.10 -5.67 10.25
C GLY A 155 0.04 -4.80 11.50
N GLN A 156 1.20 -4.49 12.07
CA GLN A 156 1.30 -3.62 13.25
C GLN A 156 1.15 -2.15 12.86
N ALA A 157 0.12 -1.50 13.40
CA ALA A 157 0.00 -0.04 13.29
C ALA A 157 0.99 0.64 14.23
N LYS A 158 1.50 1.80 13.80
CA LYS A 158 2.43 2.63 14.58
C LYS A 158 1.81 3.99 14.85
N VAL A 159 1.95 4.45 16.07
CA VAL A 159 1.53 5.79 16.48
C VAL A 159 2.75 6.54 17.02
N ARG A 160 3.18 7.59 16.33
CA ARG A 160 4.36 8.39 16.70
C ARG A 160 5.64 7.57 16.92
N GLY A 161 5.83 6.51 16.14
CA GLY A 161 7.00 5.65 16.20
C GLY A 161 6.94 4.55 17.28
N ALA A 162 5.84 4.39 17.98
CA ALA A 162 5.58 3.30 18.93
C ALA A 162 4.39 2.44 18.49
N ARG A 163 4.37 1.19 18.97
CA ARG A 163 3.21 0.28 18.75
C ARG A 163 2.16 0.43 19.85
#